data_abfdd98ce5fb94e423f6950aa62fa404
#
_entry.id   abfdd98ce5fb94e423f6950aa62fa404
#
_cell.length_a   1.000
_cell.length_b   1.000
_cell.length_c   1.000
_cell.angle_alpha   90.00
_cell.angle_beta   90.00
_cell.angle_gamma   90.00
#
_symmetry.space_group_name_H-M   'P 1'
#
loop_
_entity.id
_entity.type
_entity.pdbx_description
1 polymer ?
#
loop_
_entity_poly.entity_id
_entity_poly.type
_entity_poly.pdbx_seq_one_letter_code
_entity_poly.pdbx_strand_id
1 'polypeptide(L)'
;MDVSSVPGAPNKVALLNVRSGQIRLYDRVTRSLDPTPLLSGVTIPGGDLLNALSLAFAPDFQTSGKVYVSAVGVANGADWNQVLEYTVDVGSMVADVGSARSVMRIEHPVTATSLSHHGSDLNFGPTDGMLYMTFGDSQVPLPGAPGAPAVNPAQDVTTRLGSVLRVDLSGDAYPDDPDNNYAIPPDNPDFGVGADPALWAIGLRNPFRASFSALTGQLIIGDVGEDGWEEINIGVAGGNYGWPAFEGEAAFGGLLAPVGALIGPAYAYSHGPGLFEGRSITGGVVYFGDIEALYGRYIFGDYEPRDGRVSLWTVLLDADGVASDPQVWSYKVDAGALIRPMAFSTMEDGALFVSGQNGDVYELTAVMVPAPASAGPAVTGLALLLGVGWRRRPGRAAAQGLRHHQ
;
A
#
# COMPACT_ATOMS: atom_id res chain seq x y z
N MET A 1 -0.67 -3.66 -9.38
CA MET A 1 -0.79 -5.03 -8.86
C MET A 1 -0.32 -5.00 -7.43
N ASP A 2 -1.04 -5.66 -6.51
CA ASP A 2 -0.54 -5.83 -5.15
C ASP A 2 0.13 -7.22 -5.01
N VAL A 3 1.05 -7.35 -4.06
CA VAL A 3 1.84 -8.57 -3.82
C VAL A 3 1.94 -8.82 -2.32
N SER A 4 1.69 -10.07 -1.91
CA SER A 4 1.70 -10.44 -0.49
C SER A 4 2.27 -11.85 -0.28
N SER A 5 2.90 -12.07 0.88
CA SER A 5 3.21 -13.41 1.37
C SER A 5 1.92 -14.16 1.72
N VAL A 6 1.97 -15.48 1.68
CA VAL A 6 0.86 -16.36 2.09
C VAL A 6 1.26 -17.07 3.38
N PRO A 7 0.63 -16.77 4.53
CA PRO A 7 1.03 -17.36 5.81
C PRO A 7 1.03 -18.89 5.76
N GLY A 8 2.13 -19.51 6.22
CA GLY A 8 2.32 -20.96 6.20
C GLY A 8 2.55 -21.59 4.83
N ALA A 9 2.72 -20.78 3.78
CA ALA A 9 3.06 -21.24 2.42
C ALA A 9 4.25 -20.46 1.85
N PRO A 10 5.47 -20.62 2.39
CA PRO A 10 6.63 -19.75 2.11
C PRO A 10 7.07 -19.73 0.64
N ASN A 11 6.67 -20.73 -0.13
CA ASN A 11 6.93 -20.80 -1.58
C ASN A 11 5.84 -20.14 -2.43
N LYS A 12 4.78 -19.61 -1.82
CA LYS A 12 3.68 -18.97 -2.55
C LYS A 12 3.68 -17.46 -2.36
N VAL A 13 3.50 -16.77 -3.47
CA VAL A 13 3.32 -15.31 -3.51
C VAL A 13 1.92 -15.04 -4.06
N ALA A 14 1.12 -14.31 -3.31
CA ALA A 14 -0.20 -13.89 -3.76
C ALA A 14 -0.09 -12.60 -4.58
N LEU A 15 -0.74 -12.59 -5.73
CA LEU A 15 -0.73 -11.52 -6.71
C LEU A 15 -2.17 -11.03 -6.95
N LEU A 16 -2.49 -9.83 -6.48
CA LEU A 16 -3.79 -9.21 -6.70
C LEU A 16 -3.80 -8.38 -7.99
N ASN A 17 -4.71 -8.70 -8.89
CA ASN A 17 -4.94 -7.90 -10.08
C ASN A 17 -5.88 -6.72 -9.77
N VAL A 18 -5.38 -5.51 -9.89
CA VAL A 18 -6.12 -4.27 -9.56
C VAL A 18 -7.44 -4.14 -10.33
N ARG A 19 -7.49 -4.55 -11.59
CA ARG A 19 -8.68 -4.35 -12.44
C ARG A 19 -9.78 -5.39 -12.23
N SER A 20 -9.40 -6.64 -12.04
CA SER A 20 -10.36 -7.75 -11.93
C SER A 20 -10.61 -8.20 -10.50
N GLY A 21 -9.80 -7.74 -9.54
CA GLY A 21 -9.81 -8.26 -8.19
C GLY A 21 -9.43 -9.75 -8.09
N GLN A 22 -8.89 -10.35 -9.16
CA GLN A 22 -8.44 -11.73 -9.14
C GLN A 22 -7.16 -11.85 -8.31
N ILE A 23 -7.10 -12.83 -7.41
CA ILE A 23 -5.88 -13.21 -6.68
C ILE A 23 -5.34 -14.50 -7.27
N ARG A 24 -4.09 -14.47 -7.75
CA ARG A 24 -3.36 -15.63 -8.25
C ARG A 24 -2.21 -15.96 -7.31
N LEU A 25 -1.90 -17.25 -7.18
CA LEU A 25 -0.71 -17.69 -6.47
C LEU A 25 0.40 -17.99 -7.46
N TYR A 26 1.57 -17.43 -7.23
CA TYR A 26 2.80 -17.75 -7.92
C TYR A 26 3.65 -18.66 -7.04
N ASP A 27 4.05 -19.80 -7.61
CA ASP A 27 4.93 -20.75 -6.94
C ASP A 27 6.39 -20.45 -7.30
N ARG A 28 7.19 -20.10 -6.29
CA ARG A 28 8.60 -19.72 -6.42
C ARG A 28 9.48 -20.89 -6.86
N VAL A 29 9.12 -22.13 -6.49
CA VAL A 29 9.88 -23.34 -6.80
C VAL A 29 9.68 -23.74 -8.27
N THR A 30 8.42 -23.84 -8.69
CA THR A 30 8.09 -24.21 -10.08
C THR A 30 8.16 -23.02 -11.04
N ARG A 31 8.27 -21.79 -10.51
CA ARG A 31 8.25 -20.53 -11.26
C ARG A 31 7.05 -20.38 -12.17
N SER A 32 5.88 -20.76 -11.66
CA SER A 32 4.63 -20.72 -12.41
C SER A 32 3.47 -20.27 -11.55
N LEU A 33 2.42 -19.77 -12.20
CA LEU A 33 1.15 -19.53 -11.53
C LEU A 33 0.41 -20.84 -11.30
N ASP A 34 -0.21 -20.96 -10.14
CA ASP A 34 -1.14 -22.05 -9.89
C ASP A 34 -2.27 -22.05 -10.93
N PRO A 35 -2.75 -23.21 -11.40
CA PRO A 35 -3.75 -23.29 -12.46
C PRO A 35 -5.07 -22.62 -12.07
N THR A 36 -5.47 -22.75 -10.80
CA THR A 36 -6.68 -22.18 -10.24
C THR A 36 -6.32 -20.90 -9.46
N PRO A 37 -7.04 -19.77 -9.66
CA PRO A 37 -6.86 -18.59 -8.83
C PRO A 37 -7.32 -18.86 -7.39
N LEU A 38 -6.63 -18.23 -6.41
CA LEU A 38 -7.09 -18.23 -5.03
C LEU A 38 -8.47 -17.54 -4.91
N LEU A 39 -8.63 -16.38 -5.56
CA LEU A 39 -9.92 -15.70 -5.71
C LEU A 39 -10.14 -15.38 -7.18
N SER A 40 -11.28 -15.78 -7.73
CA SER A 40 -11.57 -15.57 -9.16
C SER A 40 -11.88 -14.13 -9.53
N GLY A 41 -12.26 -13.31 -8.56
CA GLY A 41 -12.50 -11.88 -8.67
C GLY A 41 -13.19 -11.32 -7.46
N VAL A 42 -13.00 -10.03 -7.20
CA VAL A 42 -13.71 -9.29 -6.14
C VAL A 42 -15.10 -8.90 -6.64
N THR A 43 -16.09 -9.10 -5.79
CA THR A 43 -17.47 -8.68 -6.04
C THR A 43 -17.84 -7.60 -5.03
N ILE A 44 -18.31 -6.45 -5.51
CA ILE A 44 -18.82 -5.36 -4.68
C ILE A 44 -20.31 -5.59 -4.43
N PRO A 45 -20.76 -5.76 -3.18
CA PRO A 45 -22.16 -5.90 -2.87
C PRO A 45 -22.98 -4.70 -3.38
N GLY A 46 -23.93 -4.96 -4.29
CA GLY A 46 -24.81 -3.92 -4.84
C GLY A 46 -24.15 -2.92 -5.79
N GLY A 47 -22.95 -3.21 -6.31
CA GLY A 47 -22.22 -2.29 -7.17
C GLY A 47 -21.22 -2.97 -8.10
N ASP A 48 -20.46 -2.15 -8.81
CA ASP A 48 -19.42 -2.56 -9.74
C ASP A 48 -18.02 -2.29 -9.16
N LEU A 49 -17.08 -3.21 -9.38
CA LEU A 49 -15.67 -3.03 -9.02
C LEU A 49 -15.01 -2.04 -9.97
N LEU A 50 -14.40 -1.00 -9.43
CA LEU A 50 -13.49 -0.12 -10.15
C LEU A 50 -12.05 -0.62 -10.07
N ASN A 51 -11.54 -0.78 -8.86
CA ASN A 51 -10.19 -1.29 -8.60
C ASN A 51 -10.16 -2.09 -7.28
N ALA A 52 -9.34 -3.14 -7.24
CA ALA A 52 -8.90 -3.78 -6.01
C ALA A 52 -7.49 -3.26 -5.66
N LEU A 53 -7.29 -2.74 -4.47
CA LEU A 53 -6.11 -1.95 -4.14
C LEU A 53 -5.07 -2.71 -3.31
N SER A 54 -5.52 -3.47 -2.31
CA SER A 54 -4.64 -4.20 -1.40
C SER A 54 -5.25 -5.52 -0.98
N LEU A 55 -4.42 -6.46 -0.55
CA LEU A 55 -4.83 -7.73 0.03
C LEU A 55 -4.03 -8.01 1.30
N ALA A 56 -4.70 -8.61 2.29
CA ALA A 56 -4.06 -9.09 3.51
C ALA A 56 -4.64 -10.46 3.90
N PHE A 57 -3.77 -11.38 4.30
CA PHE A 57 -4.18 -12.63 4.92
C PHE A 57 -4.31 -12.45 6.43
N ALA A 58 -5.33 -13.09 7.04
CA ALA A 58 -5.43 -13.12 8.49
C ALA A 58 -4.17 -13.73 9.11
N PRO A 59 -3.71 -13.27 10.30
CA PRO A 59 -2.57 -13.87 10.98
C PRO A 59 -2.74 -15.37 11.23
N ASP A 60 -3.97 -15.80 11.47
CA ASP A 60 -4.37 -17.19 11.66
C ASP A 60 -4.90 -17.89 10.39
N PHE A 61 -4.54 -17.39 9.21
CA PHE A 61 -5.04 -17.86 7.90
C PHE A 61 -5.06 -19.37 7.75
N GLN A 62 -4.05 -20.08 8.26
CA GLN A 62 -3.98 -21.55 8.16
C GLN A 62 -5.13 -22.27 8.87
N THR A 63 -5.79 -21.60 9.81
CA THR A 63 -6.95 -22.14 10.57
C THR A 63 -8.26 -21.45 10.21
N SER A 64 -8.24 -20.15 10.00
CA SER A 64 -9.45 -19.36 9.68
C SER A 64 -9.80 -19.36 8.19
N GLY A 65 -8.81 -19.51 7.31
CA GLY A 65 -8.96 -19.36 5.88
C GLY A 65 -9.33 -17.94 5.44
N LYS A 66 -9.14 -16.91 6.28
CA LYS A 66 -9.60 -15.55 5.98
C LYS A 66 -8.61 -14.77 5.17
N VAL A 67 -9.09 -14.11 4.11
CA VAL A 67 -8.35 -13.13 3.32
C VAL A 67 -9.19 -11.87 3.16
N TYR A 68 -8.53 -10.73 3.21
CA TYR A 68 -9.15 -9.41 3.14
C TYR A 68 -8.68 -8.69 1.89
N VAL A 69 -9.60 -8.00 1.22
CA VAL A 69 -9.30 -7.22 0.03
C VAL A 69 -9.91 -5.84 0.19
N SER A 70 -9.10 -4.80 0.03
CA SER A 70 -9.61 -3.46 -0.13
C SER A 70 -9.91 -3.19 -1.60
N ALA A 71 -11.02 -2.54 -1.85
CA ALA A 71 -11.50 -2.25 -3.19
C ALA A 71 -12.21 -0.91 -3.26
N VAL A 72 -12.21 -0.32 -4.44
CA VAL A 72 -13.05 0.82 -4.80
C VAL A 72 -14.16 0.30 -5.67
N GLY A 73 -15.39 0.60 -5.29
CA GLY A 73 -16.59 0.24 -6.04
C GLY A 73 -17.47 1.44 -6.30
N VAL A 74 -18.36 1.30 -7.28
CA VAL A 74 -19.44 2.25 -7.56
C VAL A 74 -20.77 1.58 -7.27
N ALA A 75 -21.57 2.20 -6.42
CA ALA A 75 -22.93 1.77 -6.15
C ALA A 75 -23.85 2.99 -6.03
N ASN A 76 -25.01 2.95 -6.69
CA ASN A 76 -26.01 4.04 -6.67
C ASN A 76 -25.46 5.41 -7.07
N GLY A 77 -24.43 5.46 -7.92
CA GLY A 77 -23.82 6.69 -8.41
C GLY A 77 -22.83 7.36 -7.44
N ALA A 78 -22.46 6.69 -6.37
CA ALA A 78 -21.42 7.09 -5.44
C ALA A 78 -20.24 6.11 -5.49
N ASP A 79 -19.03 6.62 -5.25
CA ASP A 79 -17.83 5.83 -5.10
C ASP A 79 -17.63 5.44 -3.63
N TRP A 80 -17.14 4.22 -3.40
CA TRP A 80 -16.97 3.66 -2.08
C TRP A 80 -15.62 2.98 -1.95
N ASN A 81 -14.90 3.28 -0.88
CA ASN A 81 -13.86 2.41 -0.39
C ASN A 81 -14.50 1.28 0.41
N GLN A 82 -14.16 0.05 0.10
CA GLN A 82 -14.73 -1.12 0.76
C GLN A 82 -13.64 -2.13 1.11
N VAL A 83 -13.69 -2.63 2.33
CA VAL A 83 -12.88 -3.77 2.77
C VAL A 83 -13.78 -4.99 2.85
N LEU A 84 -13.40 -6.05 2.15
CA LEU A 84 -14.14 -7.28 1.99
C LEU A 84 -13.35 -8.45 2.58
N GLU A 85 -14.03 -9.31 3.33
CA GLU A 85 -13.52 -10.59 3.81
C GLU A 85 -14.01 -11.72 2.89
N TYR A 86 -13.11 -12.65 2.57
CA TYR A 86 -13.42 -13.91 1.89
C TYR A 86 -12.93 -15.09 2.69
N THR A 87 -13.63 -16.23 2.57
CA THR A 87 -13.21 -17.51 3.15
C THR A 87 -12.57 -18.38 2.08
N VAL A 88 -11.34 -18.84 2.35
CA VAL A 88 -10.53 -19.70 1.51
C VAL A 88 -10.56 -21.13 2.10
N ASP A 89 -10.80 -22.12 1.28
CA ASP A 89 -10.46 -23.49 1.62
C ASP A 89 -8.93 -23.64 1.56
N VAL A 90 -8.30 -23.73 2.72
CA VAL A 90 -6.84 -23.77 2.85
C VAL A 90 -6.24 -25.01 2.20
N GLY A 91 -6.98 -26.12 2.13
CA GLY A 91 -6.51 -27.35 1.51
C GLY A 91 -6.41 -27.27 -0.01
N SER A 92 -7.36 -26.61 -0.66
CA SER A 92 -7.37 -26.37 -2.11
C SER A 92 -6.80 -25.02 -2.52
N MET A 93 -6.60 -24.09 -1.57
CA MET A 93 -6.22 -22.71 -1.80
C MET A 93 -7.18 -21.98 -2.77
N VAL A 94 -8.49 -22.20 -2.60
CA VAL A 94 -9.55 -21.59 -3.40
C VAL A 94 -10.55 -20.89 -2.48
N ALA A 95 -10.83 -19.63 -2.77
CA ALA A 95 -11.82 -18.85 -2.03
C ALA A 95 -13.24 -19.13 -2.54
N ASP A 96 -14.18 -19.19 -1.62
CA ASP A 96 -15.59 -19.10 -1.93
C ASP A 96 -15.95 -17.64 -2.23
N VAL A 97 -16.21 -17.32 -3.49
CA VAL A 97 -16.62 -15.95 -3.91
C VAL A 97 -17.94 -15.54 -3.24
N GLY A 98 -18.82 -16.51 -2.96
CA GLY A 98 -20.10 -16.27 -2.27
C GLY A 98 -19.95 -15.96 -0.78
N SER A 99 -18.77 -16.17 -0.20
CA SER A 99 -18.49 -15.85 1.21
C SER A 99 -18.15 -14.37 1.45
N ALA A 100 -18.17 -13.54 0.41
CA ALA A 100 -17.88 -12.10 0.52
C ALA A 100 -18.70 -11.43 1.63
N ARG A 101 -18.01 -10.86 2.62
CA ARG A 101 -18.61 -10.10 3.72
C ARG A 101 -17.97 -8.72 3.78
N SER A 102 -18.78 -7.68 3.86
CA SER A 102 -18.26 -6.33 4.11
C SER A 102 -17.65 -6.28 5.52
N VAL A 103 -16.43 -5.80 5.62
CA VAL A 103 -15.80 -5.45 6.90
C VAL A 103 -16.06 -3.98 7.19
N MET A 104 -15.82 -3.13 6.19
CA MET A 104 -16.00 -1.69 6.30
C MET A 104 -16.33 -1.10 4.94
N ARG A 105 -17.22 -0.11 4.94
CA ARG A 105 -17.57 0.67 3.75
C ARG A 105 -17.50 2.15 4.08
N ILE A 106 -16.81 2.91 3.25
CA ILE A 106 -16.60 4.35 3.43
C ILE A 106 -16.97 5.06 2.13
N GLU A 107 -17.93 5.97 2.19
CA GLU A 107 -18.29 6.78 1.04
C GLU A 107 -17.16 7.74 0.67
N HIS A 108 -16.86 7.82 -0.62
CA HIS A 108 -15.91 8.77 -1.16
C HIS A 108 -16.67 10.02 -1.62
N PRO A 109 -16.41 11.20 -1.03
CA PRO A 109 -17.24 12.39 -1.25
C PRO A 109 -17.09 13.00 -2.64
N VAL A 110 -16.08 12.59 -3.41
CA VAL A 110 -15.83 13.07 -4.77
C VAL A 110 -16.22 11.99 -5.76
N THR A 111 -17.21 12.28 -6.61
CA THR A 111 -17.79 11.30 -7.54
C THR A 111 -16.84 10.86 -8.65
N ALA A 112 -16.95 9.61 -9.00
CA ALA A 112 -16.55 8.75 -10.14
C ALA A 112 -15.51 9.20 -11.18
N THR A 113 -15.01 10.41 -11.20
CA THR A 113 -14.01 10.87 -12.17
C THR A 113 -12.58 10.87 -11.63
N SER A 114 -12.41 10.73 -10.32
CA SER A 114 -11.11 10.74 -9.65
C SER A 114 -10.90 9.44 -8.89
N LEU A 115 -10.11 8.52 -9.45
CA LEU A 115 -9.62 7.31 -8.75
C LEU A 115 -8.41 7.63 -7.86
N SER A 116 -8.31 8.84 -7.32
CA SER A 116 -7.16 9.29 -6.55
C SER A 116 -7.47 9.45 -5.06
N HIS A 117 -6.45 9.34 -4.25
CA HIS A 117 -6.46 9.45 -2.79
C HIS A 117 -7.41 8.47 -2.09
N HIS A 118 -7.51 7.26 -2.62
CA HIS A 118 -8.23 6.20 -1.93
C HIS A 118 -7.40 5.61 -0.77
N GLY A 119 -6.06 5.62 -0.86
CA GLY A 119 -5.22 4.88 0.05
C GLY A 119 -5.58 3.39 0.02
N SER A 120 -6.22 2.90 1.08
CA SER A 120 -6.81 1.56 1.20
C SER A 120 -5.81 0.42 1.29
N ASP A 121 -4.65 0.63 1.90
CA ASP A 121 -3.72 -0.44 2.21
C ASP A 121 -4.14 -1.19 3.48
N LEU A 122 -3.93 -2.50 3.51
CA LEU A 122 -4.36 -3.39 4.58
C LEU A 122 -3.16 -4.07 5.23
N ASN A 123 -3.01 -3.93 6.53
CA ASN A 123 -1.91 -4.54 7.28
C ASN A 123 -2.38 -5.07 8.63
N PHE A 124 -2.04 -6.30 8.95
CA PHE A 124 -2.25 -6.82 10.30
C PHE A 124 -1.08 -6.43 11.22
N GLY A 125 -1.41 -5.88 12.39
CA GLY A 125 -0.43 -5.59 13.42
C GLY A 125 0.24 -6.88 13.93
N PRO A 126 1.59 -6.98 13.90
CA PRO A 126 2.29 -8.22 14.25
C PRO A 126 2.22 -8.55 15.74
N THR A 127 1.89 -7.58 16.58
CA THR A 127 1.86 -7.73 18.06
C THR A 127 0.45 -7.85 18.62
N ASP A 128 -0.55 -7.28 17.96
CA ASP A 128 -1.93 -7.21 18.46
C ASP A 128 -2.94 -7.95 17.58
N GLY A 129 -2.54 -8.30 16.34
CA GLY A 129 -3.41 -8.99 15.39
C GLY A 129 -4.57 -8.15 14.86
N MET A 130 -4.62 -6.84 15.17
CA MET A 130 -5.63 -5.93 14.68
C MET A 130 -5.41 -5.59 13.21
N LEU A 131 -6.47 -5.27 12.49
CA LEU A 131 -6.35 -4.78 11.12
C LEU A 131 -6.16 -3.26 11.11
N TYR A 132 -5.06 -2.83 10.51
CA TYR A 132 -4.76 -1.42 10.22
C TYR A 132 -5.04 -1.15 8.75
N MET A 133 -5.72 -0.03 8.50
CA MET A 133 -6.16 0.37 7.15
C MET A 133 -5.82 1.84 6.93
N THR A 134 -5.21 2.16 5.80
CA THR A 134 -4.94 3.56 5.43
C THR A 134 -6.01 4.07 4.47
N PHE A 135 -6.48 5.29 4.66
CA PHE A 135 -7.39 5.96 3.73
C PHE A 135 -6.92 7.39 3.44
N GLY A 136 -6.95 7.77 2.16
CA GLY A 136 -6.62 9.12 1.74
C GLY A 136 -7.75 10.12 2.00
N ASP A 137 -7.45 11.40 1.76
CA ASP A 137 -8.36 12.54 1.96
C ASP A 137 -9.44 12.69 0.88
N SER A 138 -9.53 11.71 -0.05
CA SER A 138 -10.43 11.71 -1.21
C SER A 138 -10.18 12.83 -2.20
N GLN A 139 -9.02 13.47 -2.16
CA GLN A 139 -8.68 14.60 -3.04
C GLN A 139 -9.74 15.71 -3.02
N VAL A 140 -10.36 15.95 -1.88
CA VAL A 140 -11.27 17.08 -1.76
C VAL A 140 -10.50 18.39 -1.94
N PRO A 141 -11.12 19.43 -2.52
CA PRO A 141 -10.47 20.71 -2.67
C PRO A 141 -9.98 21.26 -1.32
N LEU A 142 -8.84 21.91 -1.32
CA LEU A 142 -8.27 22.50 -0.11
C LEU A 142 -9.19 23.60 0.46
N PRO A 143 -9.27 23.77 1.79
CA PRO A 143 -10.07 24.79 2.43
C PRO A 143 -9.82 26.20 1.85
N GLY A 144 -10.89 26.88 1.47
CA GLY A 144 -10.84 28.19 0.79
C GLY A 144 -10.96 28.14 -0.73
N ALA A 145 -10.79 26.95 -1.36
CA ALA A 145 -11.08 26.77 -2.78
C ALA A 145 -12.59 26.66 -3.04
N PRO A 146 -13.08 26.98 -4.26
CA PRO A 146 -14.50 26.80 -4.61
C PRO A 146 -14.94 25.36 -4.42
N GLY A 147 -16.01 25.16 -3.63
CA GLY A 147 -16.57 23.81 -3.35
C GLY A 147 -15.82 23.02 -2.28
N ALA A 148 -14.79 23.59 -1.65
CA ALA A 148 -14.09 22.94 -0.56
C ALA A 148 -14.95 22.84 0.72
N PRO A 149 -14.81 21.76 1.51
CA PRO A 149 -15.37 21.71 2.85
C PRO A 149 -14.70 22.72 3.77
N ALA A 150 -15.35 23.09 4.87
CA ALA A 150 -14.78 24.01 5.85
C ALA A 150 -13.55 23.42 6.55
N VAL A 151 -13.51 22.10 6.71
CA VAL A 151 -12.41 21.32 7.27
C VAL A 151 -12.02 20.25 6.26
N ASN A 152 -10.72 20.07 6.00
CA ASN A 152 -10.25 18.96 5.18
C ASN A 152 -10.53 17.63 5.92
N PRO A 153 -11.00 16.57 5.25
CA PRO A 153 -11.27 15.28 5.88
C PRO A 153 -10.12 14.74 6.73
N ALA A 154 -8.88 14.99 6.34
CA ALA A 154 -7.71 14.54 7.11
C ALA A 154 -7.59 15.19 8.52
N GLN A 155 -8.29 16.29 8.76
CA GLN A 155 -8.36 16.97 10.07
C GLN A 155 -9.76 16.91 10.70
N ASP A 156 -10.70 16.19 10.07
CA ASP A 156 -12.05 16.00 10.58
C ASP A 156 -12.16 14.63 11.22
N VAL A 157 -12.10 14.59 12.55
CA VAL A 157 -12.17 13.36 13.35
C VAL A 157 -13.52 12.63 13.28
N THR A 158 -14.53 13.23 12.66
CA THR A 158 -15.85 12.57 12.45
C THR A 158 -15.89 11.72 11.17
N THR A 159 -14.84 11.76 10.36
CA THR A 159 -14.68 10.96 9.14
C THR A 159 -13.51 9.99 9.26
N ARG A 160 -13.47 9.01 8.37
CA ARG A 160 -12.42 7.97 8.27
C ARG A 160 -11.39 8.29 7.18
N LEU A 161 -11.49 9.45 6.56
CA LEU A 161 -10.64 9.84 5.44
C LEU A 161 -9.38 10.57 5.93
N GLY A 162 -8.28 10.45 5.17
CA GLY A 162 -7.00 11.06 5.54
C GLY A 162 -6.40 10.48 6.82
N SER A 163 -6.55 9.18 7.04
CA SER A 163 -6.29 8.56 8.33
C SER A 163 -5.72 7.14 8.24
N VAL A 164 -5.28 6.64 9.39
CA VAL A 164 -5.12 5.21 9.65
C VAL A 164 -6.24 4.79 10.61
N LEU A 165 -6.97 3.74 10.23
CA LEU A 165 -7.97 3.09 11.08
C LEU A 165 -7.39 1.81 11.67
N ARG A 166 -7.82 1.45 12.89
CA ARG A 166 -7.47 0.19 13.55
C ARG A 166 -8.70 -0.46 14.11
N VAL A 167 -8.96 -1.72 13.71
CA VAL A 167 -10.18 -2.46 14.07
C VAL A 167 -9.86 -3.89 14.49
N ASP A 168 -10.74 -4.46 15.30
CA ASP A 168 -10.71 -5.86 15.73
C ASP A 168 -11.74 -6.67 14.95
N LEU A 169 -11.27 -7.65 14.19
CA LEU A 169 -12.11 -8.51 13.35
C LEU A 169 -12.70 -9.71 14.10
N SER A 170 -12.36 -9.88 15.38
CA SER A 170 -12.90 -10.95 16.23
C SER A 170 -14.30 -10.66 16.78
N GLY A 171 -14.76 -9.40 16.67
CA GLY A 171 -16.05 -8.97 17.16
C GLY A 171 -16.80 -8.07 16.17
N ASP A 172 -18.00 -7.65 16.57
CA ASP A 172 -18.85 -6.75 15.80
C ASP A 172 -19.53 -5.76 16.74
N ALA A 173 -19.17 -4.49 16.62
CA ALA A 173 -19.77 -3.38 17.38
C ALA A 173 -21.01 -2.80 16.69
N TYR A 174 -21.31 -3.23 15.46
CA TYR A 174 -22.36 -2.67 14.61
C TYR A 174 -23.29 -3.76 14.04
N PRO A 175 -23.89 -4.64 14.87
CA PRO A 175 -24.59 -5.85 14.42
C PRO A 175 -25.81 -5.57 13.51
N ASP A 176 -26.32 -4.34 13.52
CA ASP A 176 -27.44 -3.90 12.68
C ASP A 176 -26.99 -3.21 11.39
N ASP A 177 -25.67 -3.01 11.18
CA ASP A 177 -25.10 -2.36 10.01
C ASP A 177 -24.32 -3.37 9.16
N PRO A 178 -24.87 -3.84 8.03
CA PRO A 178 -24.22 -4.83 7.19
C PRO A 178 -22.94 -4.35 6.50
N ASP A 179 -22.70 -3.06 6.49
CA ASP A 179 -21.52 -2.46 5.85
C ASP A 179 -20.32 -2.33 6.82
N ASN A 180 -20.55 -2.44 8.14
CA ASN A 180 -19.51 -2.35 9.18
C ASN A 180 -19.57 -3.58 10.10
N ASN A 181 -18.60 -4.48 9.96
CA ASN A 181 -18.57 -5.76 10.69
C ASN A 181 -17.22 -5.94 11.38
N TYR A 182 -16.97 -5.16 12.42
CA TYR A 182 -15.76 -5.18 13.24
C TYR A 182 -16.06 -4.65 14.65
N ALA A 183 -15.19 -4.92 15.59
CA ALA A 183 -15.20 -4.29 16.90
C ALA A 183 -14.16 -3.18 17.00
N ILE A 184 -14.35 -2.28 17.97
CA ILE A 184 -13.40 -1.22 18.26
C ILE A 184 -12.43 -1.70 19.35
N PRO A 185 -11.11 -1.73 19.09
CA PRO A 185 -10.12 -2.01 20.10
C PRO A 185 -10.23 -1.01 21.26
N PRO A 186 -10.28 -1.48 22.54
CA PRO A 186 -10.51 -0.60 23.68
C PRO A 186 -9.37 0.37 23.96
N ASP A 187 -8.22 0.13 23.37
CA ASP A 187 -7.00 0.95 23.46
C ASP A 187 -6.78 1.83 22.23
N ASN A 188 -7.78 1.98 21.35
CA ASN A 188 -7.72 2.98 20.29
C ASN A 188 -7.64 4.39 20.90
N PRO A 189 -6.89 5.30 20.26
CA PRO A 189 -6.79 6.69 20.71
C PRO A 189 -8.15 7.39 20.77
N ASP A 190 -8.32 8.25 21.78
CA ASP A 190 -9.49 9.13 21.89
C ASP A 190 -9.18 10.49 21.23
N PHE A 191 -9.78 10.77 20.10
CA PHE A 191 -9.70 12.06 19.40
C PHE A 191 -10.77 13.06 19.85
N GLY A 192 -11.53 12.76 20.89
CA GLY A 192 -12.51 13.67 21.48
C GLY A 192 -13.97 13.36 21.11
N VAL A 193 -14.85 14.23 21.55
CA VAL A 193 -16.30 14.04 21.40
C VAL A 193 -16.72 14.01 19.96
N GLY A 194 -17.40 12.95 19.55
CA GLY A 194 -17.93 12.76 18.20
C GLY A 194 -16.92 12.18 17.19
N ALA A 195 -15.68 11.90 17.62
CA ALA A 195 -14.70 11.23 16.76
C ALA A 195 -15.14 9.80 16.42
N ASP A 196 -14.78 9.34 15.20
CA ASP A 196 -14.96 7.95 14.82
C ASP A 196 -14.01 7.08 15.67
N PRO A 197 -14.52 6.09 16.41
CA PRO A 197 -13.71 5.30 17.35
C PRO A 197 -12.73 4.34 16.64
N ALA A 198 -12.85 4.14 15.34
CA ALA A 198 -11.89 3.35 14.57
C ALA A 198 -10.62 4.13 14.22
N LEU A 199 -10.60 5.45 14.39
CA LEU A 199 -9.41 6.27 14.10
C LEU A 199 -8.24 5.84 15.00
N TRP A 200 -7.07 5.64 14.38
CA TRP A 200 -5.83 5.36 15.05
C TRP A 200 -4.80 6.48 14.89
N ALA A 201 -4.77 7.12 13.70
CA ALA A 201 -3.98 8.32 13.40
C ALA A 201 -4.67 9.11 12.29
N ILE A 202 -4.41 10.43 12.23
CA ILE A 202 -5.05 11.38 11.31
C ILE A 202 -4.02 12.28 10.62
N GLY A 203 -4.47 13.12 9.71
CA GLY A 203 -3.63 14.15 9.08
C GLY A 203 -2.77 13.65 7.93
N LEU A 204 -3.19 12.58 7.25
CA LEU A 204 -2.55 12.04 6.06
C LEU A 204 -3.28 12.50 4.79
N ARG A 205 -2.54 12.68 3.70
CA ARG A 205 -3.12 13.09 2.41
C ARG A 205 -3.54 11.89 1.56
N ASN A 206 -2.60 11.07 1.19
CA ASN A 206 -2.82 9.86 0.40
C ASN A 206 -1.82 8.76 0.82
N PRO A 207 -2.02 8.17 1.99
CA PRO A 207 -1.17 7.11 2.51
C PRO A 207 -1.33 5.85 1.65
N PHE A 208 -0.54 5.78 0.56
CA PHE A 208 -0.75 4.83 -0.52
C PHE A 208 -0.37 3.41 -0.13
N ARG A 209 0.80 3.23 0.51
CA ARG A 209 1.22 1.95 1.08
C ARG A 209 1.80 2.13 2.47
N ALA A 210 1.50 1.16 3.29
CA ALA A 210 2.08 1.04 4.63
C ALA A 210 2.62 -0.38 4.83
N SER A 211 3.49 -0.56 5.80
CA SER A 211 3.97 -1.89 6.18
C SER A 211 4.45 -1.89 7.62
N PHE A 212 4.27 -3.01 8.30
CA PHE A 212 4.91 -3.22 9.58
C PHE A 212 6.34 -3.72 9.38
N SER A 213 7.27 -3.11 10.10
CA SER A 213 8.63 -3.62 10.19
C SER A 213 8.65 -4.95 10.94
N ALA A 214 9.08 -6.02 10.28
CA ALA A 214 9.25 -7.32 10.94
C ALA A 214 10.32 -7.30 12.03
N LEU A 215 11.22 -6.30 12.01
CA LEU A 215 12.32 -6.18 12.98
C LEU A 215 11.92 -5.38 14.23
N THR A 216 11.09 -4.34 14.07
CA THR A 216 10.75 -3.41 15.16
C THR A 216 9.27 -3.42 15.53
N GLY A 217 8.40 -3.94 14.67
CA GLY A 217 6.94 -3.86 14.85
C GLY A 217 6.33 -2.48 14.57
N GLN A 218 7.13 -1.51 14.12
CA GLN A 218 6.64 -0.17 13.76
C GLN A 218 5.87 -0.20 12.45
N LEU A 219 4.75 0.50 12.38
CA LEU A 219 4.05 0.80 11.13
C LEU A 219 4.81 1.92 10.41
N ILE A 220 5.12 1.72 9.13
CA ILE A 220 5.78 2.72 8.29
C ILE A 220 4.84 3.02 7.13
N ILE A 221 4.56 4.30 6.90
CA ILE A 221 3.55 4.79 5.98
C ILE A 221 4.22 5.66 4.93
N GLY A 222 4.02 5.35 3.65
CA GLY A 222 4.37 6.24 2.54
C GLY A 222 3.17 7.12 2.20
N ASP A 223 3.26 8.43 2.44
CA ASP A 223 2.20 9.40 2.19
C ASP A 223 2.55 10.31 1.03
N VAL A 224 1.71 10.28 -0.01
CA VAL A 224 1.92 11.05 -1.24
C VAL A 224 1.51 12.50 -1.03
N GLY A 225 2.43 13.42 -1.23
CA GLY A 225 2.21 14.86 -1.13
C GLY A 225 1.47 15.48 -2.31
N GLU A 226 1.28 16.80 -2.27
CA GLU A 226 0.55 17.54 -3.32
C GLU A 226 1.51 18.16 -4.33
N ASP A 227 2.32 19.14 -3.90
CA ASP A 227 3.09 19.97 -4.79
C ASP A 227 4.59 19.93 -4.55
N GLY A 228 5.03 19.56 -3.35
CA GLY A 228 6.40 19.79 -2.94
C GLY A 228 7.15 18.64 -2.30
N TRP A 229 6.48 17.78 -1.56
CA TRP A 229 7.14 16.78 -0.71
C TRP A 229 6.44 15.43 -0.69
N GLU A 230 7.23 14.37 -0.65
CA GLU A 230 6.79 13.02 -0.36
C GLU A 230 7.27 12.62 1.03
N GLU A 231 6.48 11.82 1.75
CA GLU A 231 6.73 11.53 3.16
C GLU A 231 6.82 10.05 3.47
N ILE A 232 7.74 9.71 4.37
CA ILE A 232 7.75 8.44 5.10
C ILE A 232 7.45 8.77 6.55
N ASN A 233 6.33 8.28 7.03
CA ASN A 233 5.84 8.52 8.38
C ASN A 233 5.94 7.25 9.23
N ILE A 234 6.27 7.39 10.52
CA ILE A 234 6.16 6.31 11.49
C ILE A 234 4.80 6.38 12.14
N GLY A 235 4.08 5.26 12.12
CA GLY A 235 2.77 5.15 12.73
C GLY A 235 2.83 5.31 14.25
N VAL A 236 2.06 6.26 14.76
CA VAL A 236 1.93 6.56 16.19
C VAL A 236 0.45 6.64 16.55
N ALA A 237 0.06 5.89 17.57
CA ALA A 237 -1.32 5.95 18.09
C ALA A 237 -1.67 7.37 18.55
N GLY A 238 -2.76 7.94 18.07
CA GLY A 238 -3.15 9.33 18.32
C GLY A 238 -2.36 10.38 17.56
N GLY A 239 -1.50 9.96 16.59
CA GLY A 239 -0.71 10.86 15.77
C GLY A 239 -1.55 11.71 14.82
N ASN A 240 -1.09 12.95 14.57
CA ASN A 240 -1.59 13.83 13.54
C ASN A 240 -0.40 14.29 12.66
N TYR A 241 -0.40 13.86 11.40
CA TYR A 241 0.70 14.12 10.46
C TYR A 241 0.60 15.47 9.75
N GLY A 242 -0.46 16.24 10.04
CA GLY A 242 -0.51 17.68 9.76
C GLY A 242 -1.12 18.07 8.42
N TRP A 243 -1.40 17.17 7.50
CA TRP A 243 -2.09 17.52 6.26
C TRP A 243 -3.49 18.11 6.53
N PRO A 244 -3.94 19.22 5.87
CA PRO A 244 -3.22 20.01 4.87
C PRO A 244 -2.46 21.22 5.43
N ALA A 245 -2.29 21.36 6.72
CA ALA A 245 -1.57 22.49 7.29
C ALA A 245 -0.07 22.44 6.99
N PHE A 246 0.47 21.23 6.87
CA PHE A 246 1.86 20.96 6.52
C PHE A 246 1.95 19.95 5.37
N GLU A 247 3.02 20.05 4.59
CA GLU A 247 3.49 19.07 3.60
C GLU A 247 5.00 18.94 3.77
N GLY A 248 5.50 17.76 4.10
CA GLY A 248 6.85 17.62 4.63
C GLY A 248 7.01 18.42 5.94
N GLU A 249 8.11 19.16 6.04
CA GLU A 249 8.37 20.08 7.14
C GLU A 249 7.87 21.51 6.86
N ALA A 250 7.28 21.74 5.67
CA ALA A 250 6.85 23.06 5.23
C ALA A 250 5.38 23.33 5.58
N ALA A 251 5.07 24.55 6.01
CA ALA A 251 3.70 25.02 6.09
C ALA A 251 3.10 25.07 4.67
N PHE A 252 1.92 24.45 4.48
CA PHE A 252 1.28 24.32 3.17
C PHE A 252 -0.06 25.07 3.13
N GLY A 253 -1.16 24.47 3.52
CA GLY A 253 -2.48 25.08 3.40
C GLY A 253 -2.79 26.24 4.33
N GLY A 254 -2.06 26.39 5.41
CA GLY A 254 -2.06 27.52 6.34
C GLY A 254 -3.39 27.85 7.06
N LEU A 255 -4.45 27.09 6.81
CA LEU A 255 -5.82 27.52 7.13
C LEU A 255 -6.44 26.83 8.34
N LEU A 256 -5.84 25.76 8.88
CA LEU A 256 -6.43 25.04 9.99
C LEU A 256 -5.41 24.78 11.10
N ALA A 257 -5.81 25.02 12.33
CA ALA A 257 -5.09 24.50 13.48
C ALA A 257 -5.27 22.98 13.50
N PRO A 258 -4.19 22.20 13.47
CA PRO A 258 -4.30 20.75 13.53
C PRO A 258 -4.88 20.29 14.86
N VAL A 259 -5.60 19.18 14.84
CA VAL A 259 -6.12 18.54 16.05
C VAL A 259 -5.01 17.69 16.66
N GLY A 260 -4.73 17.92 17.93
CA GLY A 260 -3.70 17.17 18.67
C GLY A 260 -2.26 17.63 18.39
N ALA A 261 -1.30 16.85 18.85
CA ALA A 261 0.12 17.11 18.64
C ALA A 261 0.54 16.69 17.22
N LEU A 262 1.17 17.59 16.50
CA LEU A 262 1.72 17.31 15.18
C LEU A 262 2.93 16.38 15.28
N ILE A 263 3.01 15.44 14.33
CA ILE A 263 4.14 14.55 14.12
C ILE A 263 4.70 14.83 12.74
N GLY A 264 5.97 15.24 12.66
CA GLY A 264 6.65 15.41 11.38
C GLY A 264 7.05 14.06 10.76
N PRO A 265 7.34 14.02 9.46
CA PRO A 265 7.78 12.83 8.78
C PRO A 265 9.14 12.34 9.30
N ALA A 266 9.34 11.03 9.34
CA ALA A 266 10.64 10.40 9.61
C ALA A 266 11.65 10.71 8.50
N TYR A 267 11.17 10.77 7.27
CA TYR A 267 11.93 11.17 6.09
C TYR A 267 11.01 11.86 5.09
N ALA A 268 11.48 12.95 4.52
CA ALA A 268 10.79 13.62 3.42
C ALA A 268 11.78 13.89 2.27
N TYR A 269 11.28 13.83 1.04
CA TYR A 269 12.04 14.21 -0.13
C TYR A 269 11.20 15.11 -1.06
N SER A 270 11.89 16.09 -1.68
CA SER A 270 11.23 17.08 -2.52
C SER A 270 10.82 16.54 -3.88
N HIS A 271 9.82 17.17 -4.47
CA HIS A 271 9.50 16.99 -5.88
C HIS A 271 10.63 17.56 -6.76
N GLY A 272 11.04 16.80 -7.78
CA GLY A 272 12.07 17.25 -8.69
C GLY A 272 12.79 16.13 -9.45
N PRO A 273 13.79 16.51 -10.27
CA PRO A 273 14.60 15.57 -11.05
C PRO A 273 15.88 15.13 -10.33
N GLY A 274 16.14 15.56 -9.08
CA GLY A 274 17.34 15.26 -8.30
C GLY A 274 17.48 13.77 -7.94
N LEU A 275 18.63 13.36 -7.40
CA LEU A 275 18.94 11.94 -7.09
C LEU A 275 18.01 11.37 -6.02
N PHE A 276 17.61 12.20 -5.06
CA PHE A 276 16.68 11.90 -3.96
C PHE A 276 15.41 12.75 -4.07
N GLU A 277 14.94 12.97 -5.29
CA GLU A 277 13.72 13.69 -5.59
C GLU A 277 12.79 12.79 -6.41
N GLY A 278 11.50 12.92 -6.21
CA GLY A 278 10.47 12.13 -6.89
C GLY A 278 9.18 12.93 -7.03
N ARG A 279 8.03 12.27 -7.06
CA ARG A 279 6.73 12.96 -7.14
C ARG A 279 5.56 12.18 -6.59
N SER A 280 5.75 10.89 -6.28
CA SER A 280 4.66 10.06 -5.79
C SER A 280 5.23 8.80 -5.14
N ILE A 281 5.44 8.87 -3.84
CA ILE A 281 5.94 7.73 -3.08
C ILE A 281 5.01 6.54 -3.20
N THR A 282 5.57 5.38 -3.51
CA THR A 282 4.80 4.13 -3.43
C THR A 282 4.72 3.61 -1.99
N GLY A 283 5.71 3.94 -1.16
CA GLY A 283 5.98 3.25 0.09
C GLY A 283 6.88 2.04 -0.12
N GLY A 284 7.02 1.19 0.88
CA GLY A 284 7.98 0.10 0.86
C GLY A 284 7.90 -0.83 2.04
N VAL A 285 9.01 -1.53 2.33
CA VAL A 285 9.14 -2.49 3.44
C VAL A 285 10.53 -2.43 4.07
N VAL A 286 10.66 -2.81 5.34
CA VAL A 286 11.97 -3.05 5.95
C VAL A 286 12.48 -4.41 5.51
N TYR A 287 13.68 -4.43 4.94
CA TYR A 287 14.30 -5.66 4.47
C TYR A 287 14.96 -6.44 5.60
N PHE A 288 14.71 -7.74 5.67
CA PHE A 288 15.30 -8.64 6.67
C PHE A 288 15.83 -9.98 6.09
N GLY A 289 16.02 -10.01 4.75
CA GLY A 289 16.57 -11.18 4.06
C GLY A 289 18.10 -11.24 4.02
N ASP A 290 18.64 -12.03 3.11
CA ASP A 290 20.05 -12.41 3.05
C ASP A 290 20.98 -11.37 2.42
N ILE A 291 20.48 -10.26 1.89
CA ILE A 291 21.32 -9.21 1.33
C ILE A 291 21.80 -8.31 2.45
N GLU A 292 22.99 -8.58 2.98
CA GLU A 292 23.56 -7.91 4.16
C GLU A 292 23.52 -6.37 4.05
N ALA A 293 23.83 -5.82 2.88
CA ALA A 293 23.84 -4.37 2.64
C ALA A 293 22.46 -3.71 2.72
N LEU A 294 21.38 -4.49 2.67
CA LEU A 294 20.00 -4.02 2.75
C LEU A 294 19.33 -4.36 4.08
N TYR A 295 19.96 -5.22 4.89
CA TYR A 295 19.37 -5.69 6.15
C TYR A 295 19.07 -4.52 7.10
N GLY A 296 17.83 -4.44 7.58
CA GLY A 296 17.35 -3.37 8.44
C GLY A 296 17.01 -2.05 7.73
N ARG A 297 17.21 -1.95 6.43
CA ARG A 297 16.88 -0.75 5.65
C ARG A 297 15.41 -0.79 5.18
N TYR A 298 14.74 0.33 5.27
CA TYR A 298 13.45 0.51 4.60
C TYR A 298 13.70 0.75 3.11
N ILE A 299 13.22 -0.17 2.27
CA ILE A 299 13.34 -0.10 0.82
C ILE A 299 12.03 0.41 0.28
N PHE A 300 12.06 1.47 -0.53
CA PHE A 300 10.88 2.10 -1.09
C PHE A 300 11.11 2.57 -2.53
N GLY A 301 10.03 2.92 -3.19
CA GLY A 301 10.05 3.39 -4.57
C GLY A 301 9.17 4.62 -4.77
N ASP A 302 9.36 5.26 -5.93
CA ASP A 302 8.53 6.35 -6.40
C ASP A 302 7.78 5.91 -7.67
N TYR A 303 6.50 6.22 -7.75
CA TYR A 303 5.64 5.85 -8.87
C TYR A 303 5.97 6.65 -10.13
N GLU A 304 6.39 7.90 -10.00
CA GLU A 304 6.79 8.73 -11.13
C GLU A 304 8.30 8.66 -11.36
N PRO A 305 8.75 7.83 -12.33
CA PRO A 305 10.17 7.63 -12.56
C PRO A 305 10.81 8.92 -13.05
N ARG A 306 11.93 9.26 -12.45
CA ARG A 306 12.82 10.30 -12.91
C ARG A 306 13.43 9.90 -14.26
N ASP A 307 13.33 10.75 -15.28
CA ASP A 307 13.92 10.53 -16.62
C ASP A 307 13.58 9.13 -17.21
N GLY A 308 12.40 8.60 -16.87
CA GLY A 308 11.98 7.26 -17.30
C GLY A 308 12.69 6.11 -16.56
N ARG A 309 13.43 6.37 -15.49
CA ARG A 309 14.09 5.36 -14.66
C ARG A 309 13.39 5.23 -13.32
N VAL A 310 12.97 4.03 -12.99
CA VAL A 310 12.49 3.70 -11.66
C VAL A 310 13.64 3.82 -10.66
N SER A 311 13.41 4.52 -9.57
CA SER A 311 14.36 4.61 -8.47
C SER A 311 13.94 3.67 -7.35
N LEU A 312 14.88 2.89 -6.84
CA LEU A 312 14.76 2.16 -5.59
C LEU A 312 15.66 2.85 -4.57
N TRP A 313 15.06 3.31 -3.51
CA TRP A 313 15.77 4.03 -2.45
C TRP A 313 15.71 3.24 -1.15
N THR A 314 16.65 3.52 -0.28
CA THR A 314 16.62 2.99 1.08
C THR A 314 17.02 4.05 2.09
N VAL A 315 16.45 3.95 3.28
CA VAL A 315 16.87 4.68 4.48
C VAL A 315 16.99 3.71 5.64
N LEU A 316 17.83 4.02 6.61
CA LEU A 316 17.79 3.38 7.92
C LEU A 316 16.81 4.15 8.79
N LEU A 317 15.93 3.43 9.48
CA LEU A 317 15.03 3.98 10.49
C LEU A 317 15.48 3.44 11.84
N ASP A 318 15.80 4.33 12.79
CA ASP A 318 16.14 3.92 14.14
C ASP A 318 14.90 3.57 14.99
N ALA A 319 15.10 3.23 16.24
CA ALA A 319 14.02 2.85 17.15
C ALA A 319 13.05 4.00 17.44
N ASP A 320 13.51 5.24 17.32
CA ASP A 320 12.70 6.45 17.49
C ASP A 320 12.04 6.90 16.18
N GLY A 321 12.28 6.16 15.07
CA GLY A 321 11.74 6.43 13.75
C GLY A 321 12.48 7.53 12.99
N VAL A 322 13.68 7.91 13.43
CA VAL A 322 14.49 8.93 12.73
C VAL A 322 15.22 8.28 11.56
N ALA A 323 15.05 8.85 10.37
CA ALA A 323 15.71 8.35 9.16
C ALA A 323 17.15 8.84 9.05
N SER A 324 18.01 7.96 8.53
CA SER A 324 19.41 8.26 8.26
C SER A 324 19.93 7.48 7.06
N ASP A 325 21.10 7.85 6.57
CA ASP A 325 21.84 7.16 5.50
C ASP A 325 20.98 6.84 4.27
N PRO A 326 20.36 7.87 3.61
CA PRO A 326 19.59 7.66 2.40
C PRO A 326 20.52 7.16 1.27
N GLN A 327 20.09 6.12 0.55
CA GLN A 327 20.86 5.53 -0.54
C GLN A 327 19.97 5.28 -1.76
N VAL A 328 20.55 5.45 -2.95
CA VAL A 328 19.94 5.09 -4.23
C VAL A 328 20.60 3.80 -4.72
N TRP A 329 19.78 2.82 -5.08
CA TRP A 329 20.28 1.54 -5.55
C TRP A 329 20.13 1.39 -7.05
N SER A 330 21.23 1.06 -7.71
CA SER A 330 21.20 0.60 -9.09
C SER A 330 20.71 -0.84 -9.14
N TYR A 331 19.80 -1.12 -10.06
CA TYR A 331 19.31 -2.48 -10.27
C TYR A 331 19.38 -2.86 -11.74
N LYS A 332 19.36 -4.16 -12.01
CA LYS A 332 19.19 -4.74 -13.34
C LYS A 332 17.94 -5.60 -13.33
N VAL A 333 17.27 -5.66 -14.45
CA VAL A 333 16.11 -6.52 -14.66
C VAL A 333 16.57 -7.65 -15.59
N ASP A 334 16.37 -8.91 -15.18
CA ASP A 334 16.75 -10.06 -15.98
C ASP A 334 15.90 -10.21 -17.25
N ALA A 335 14.63 -9.78 -17.19
CA ALA A 335 13.75 -9.68 -18.34
C ALA A 335 12.67 -8.61 -18.14
N GLY A 336 12.38 -7.83 -19.16
CA GLY A 336 11.38 -6.77 -19.13
C GLY A 336 11.88 -5.45 -18.58
N ALA A 337 11.03 -4.75 -17.86
CA ALA A 337 11.34 -3.51 -17.17
C ALA A 337 10.41 -3.35 -15.97
N LEU A 338 10.95 -3.02 -14.81
CA LEU A 338 10.13 -2.51 -13.71
C LEU A 338 9.64 -1.12 -14.12
N ILE A 339 8.33 -0.99 -14.22
CA ILE A 339 7.67 0.27 -14.58
C ILE A 339 6.82 0.67 -13.40
N ARG A 340 7.10 1.85 -12.84
CA ARG A 340 6.32 2.44 -11.75
C ARG A 340 6.01 1.42 -10.65
N PRO A 341 6.85 1.28 -9.63
CA PRO A 341 6.64 0.32 -8.55
C PRO A 341 5.28 0.58 -7.89
N MET A 342 4.54 -0.48 -7.60
CA MET A 342 3.18 -0.42 -7.08
C MET A 342 3.05 -0.99 -5.68
N ALA A 343 3.84 -2.02 -5.38
CA ALA A 343 3.86 -2.65 -4.06
C ALA A 343 5.18 -3.38 -3.84
N PHE A 344 5.55 -3.47 -2.57
CA PHE A 344 6.67 -4.24 -2.06
C PHE A 344 6.15 -5.23 -1.02
N SER A 345 6.71 -6.43 -0.97
CA SER A 345 6.39 -7.40 0.06
C SER A 345 7.59 -8.27 0.39
N THR A 346 7.83 -8.50 1.66
CA THR A 346 8.78 -9.50 2.13
C THR A 346 8.06 -10.80 2.43
N MET A 347 8.69 -11.91 2.04
CA MET A 347 8.22 -13.24 2.35
C MET A 347 8.71 -13.66 3.74
N GLU A 348 8.19 -14.77 4.28
CA GLU A 348 8.60 -15.32 5.58
C GLU A 348 10.11 -15.61 5.66
N ASP A 349 10.75 -15.96 4.54
CA ASP A 349 12.18 -16.20 4.42
C ASP A 349 13.01 -14.92 4.15
N GLY A 350 12.38 -13.75 4.18
CA GLY A 350 13.00 -12.47 3.93
C GLY A 350 13.21 -12.12 2.44
N ALA A 351 12.81 -12.99 1.50
CA ALA A 351 12.85 -12.64 0.10
C ALA A 351 11.93 -11.44 -0.20
N LEU A 352 12.42 -10.50 -1.00
CA LEU A 352 11.69 -9.28 -1.34
C LEU A 352 11.12 -9.36 -2.75
N PHE A 353 9.84 -9.07 -2.87
CA PHE A 353 9.16 -8.92 -4.15
C PHE A 353 8.72 -7.48 -4.36
N VAL A 354 8.81 -7.04 -5.63
CA VAL A 354 8.30 -5.75 -6.08
C VAL A 354 7.43 -5.94 -7.31
N SER A 355 6.27 -5.29 -7.33
CA SER A 355 5.38 -5.29 -8.49
C SER A 355 5.47 -3.96 -9.25
N GLY A 356 5.30 -4.02 -10.57
CA GLY A 356 5.19 -2.84 -11.43
C GLY A 356 3.76 -2.58 -11.91
N GLN A 357 3.52 -1.35 -12.38
CA GLN A 357 2.23 -0.95 -12.97
C GLN A 357 1.87 -1.80 -14.19
N ASN A 358 2.87 -2.25 -14.95
CA ASN A 358 2.69 -3.13 -16.12
C ASN A 358 2.21 -4.55 -15.74
N GLY A 359 2.16 -4.86 -14.44
CA GLY A 359 1.73 -6.15 -13.92
C GLY A 359 2.84 -7.20 -13.89
N ASP A 360 4.08 -6.83 -14.16
CA ASP A 360 5.24 -7.69 -13.91
C ASP A 360 5.58 -7.67 -12.41
N VAL A 361 6.07 -8.79 -11.90
CA VAL A 361 6.51 -8.96 -10.51
C VAL A 361 7.93 -9.51 -10.51
N TYR A 362 8.77 -8.95 -9.67
CA TYR A 362 10.18 -9.24 -9.61
C TYR A 362 10.58 -9.65 -8.20
N GLU A 363 11.43 -10.66 -8.10
CA GLU A 363 12.15 -11.00 -6.88
C GLU A 363 13.49 -10.26 -6.85
N LEU A 364 13.79 -9.60 -5.74
CA LEU A 364 15.04 -8.88 -5.55
C LEU A 364 16.15 -9.84 -5.12
N THR A 365 17.25 -9.84 -5.87
CA THR A 365 18.45 -10.60 -5.52
C THR A 365 19.70 -9.73 -5.63
N ALA A 366 20.75 -10.06 -4.90
CA ALA A 366 22.02 -9.36 -5.00
C ALA A 366 22.86 -9.87 -6.16
N VAL A 367 23.49 -8.94 -6.89
CA VAL A 367 24.49 -9.26 -7.91
C VAL A 367 25.77 -8.50 -7.60
N MET A 368 26.87 -9.22 -7.50
CA MET A 368 28.18 -8.59 -7.40
C MET A 368 28.55 -7.95 -8.75
N VAL A 369 28.71 -6.64 -8.75
CA VAL A 369 29.23 -5.93 -9.94
C VAL A 369 30.74 -5.82 -9.78
N PRO A 370 31.54 -6.34 -10.71
CA PRO A 370 32.98 -6.15 -10.68
C PRO A 370 33.32 -4.65 -10.68
N ALA A 371 34.26 -4.25 -9.85
CA ALA A 371 34.76 -2.89 -9.86
C ALA A 371 35.29 -2.55 -11.28
N PRO A 372 35.05 -1.33 -11.79
CA PRO A 372 35.65 -0.92 -13.05
C PRO A 372 37.17 -1.02 -12.94
N ALA A 373 37.83 -1.49 -13.99
CA ALA A 373 39.27 -1.77 -14.03
C ALA A 373 40.19 -0.55 -13.73
N SER A 374 39.62 0.64 -13.57
CA SER A 374 40.29 1.89 -13.20
C SER A 374 40.18 2.27 -11.71
N ALA A 375 39.43 1.52 -10.90
CA ALA A 375 39.36 1.74 -9.45
C ALA A 375 40.48 0.96 -8.78
N GLY A 376 41.31 1.66 -7.96
CA GLY A 376 42.33 1.01 -7.14
C GLY A 376 41.72 -0.07 -6.22
N PRO A 377 42.55 -0.81 -5.43
CA PRO A 377 42.08 -2.02 -4.78
C PRO A 377 40.86 -1.81 -3.89
N ALA A 378 39.84 -2.59 -4.19
CA ALA A 378 38.61 -2.83 -3.43
C ALA A 378 37.53 -1.73 -3.44
N VAL A 379 36.83 -1.59 -4.56
CA VAL A 379 35.40 -1.19 -4.52
C VAL A 379 34.63 -2.19 -5.39
N THR A 380 34.19 -3.27 -4.78
CA THR A 380 33.12 -4.12 -5.36
C THR A 380 31.81 -3.38 -5.13
N GLY A 381 31.21 -2.86 -6.19
CA GLY A 381 29.85 -2.31 -6.13
C GLY A 381 28.84 -3.46 -6.00
N LEU A 382 27.88 -3.35 -5.09
CA LEU A 382 26.69 -4.20 -5.04
C LEU A 382 25.65 -3.59 -5.97
N ALA A 383 25.12 -4.37 -6.91
CA ALA A 383 23.94 -4.02 -7.69
C ALA A 383 22.82 -5.02 -7.37
N LEU A 384 21.59 -4.54 -7.42
CA LEU A 384 20.42 -5.39 -7.21
C LEU A 384 20.01 -5.98 -8.57
N LEU A 385 19.63 -7.25 -8.58
CA LEU A 385 19.00 -7.92 -9.71
C LEU A 385 17.53 -8.13 -9.40
N LEU A 386 16.66 -7.61 -10.24
CA LEU A 386 15.25 -7.93 -10.23
C LEU A 386 15.01 -9.11 -11.18
N GLY A 387 14.91 -10.31 -10.63
CA GLY A 387 14.52 -11.50 -11.37
C GLY A 387 13.02 -11.52 -11.64
N VAL A 388 12.60 -11.91 -12.86
CA VAL A 388 11.17 -12.03 -13.18
C VAL A 388 10.55 -13.15 -12.37
N GLY A 389 9.75 -12.79 -11.35
CA GLY A 389 8.85 -13.70 -10.67
C GLY A 389 7.71 -14.14 -11.61
N TRP A 390 7.03 -13.15 -12.22
CA TRP A 390 5.93 -13.41 -13.17
C TRP A 390 5.80 -12.26 -14.17
N ARG A 391 5.44 -12.61 -15.44
CA ARG A 391 5.11 -11.65 -16.50
C ARG A 391 3.75 -11.95 -17.12
N ARG A 392 2.95 -10.91 -17.34
CA ARG A 392 1.78 -11.04 -18.22
C ARG A 392 2.26 -11.40 -19.63
N ARG A 393 1.78 -12.51 -20.19
CA ARG A 393 1.91 -12.72 -21.64
C ARG A 393 1.11 -11.62 -22.34
N PRO A 394 1.66 -10.92 -23.35
CA PRO A 394 0.88 -9.99 -24.15
C PRO A 394 -0.30 -10.75 -24.72
N GLY A 395 -1.53 -10.36 -24.36
CA GLY A 395 -2.74 -10.88 -24.95
C GLY A 395 -2.64 -10.64 -26.47
N ARG A 396 -2.96 -11.65 -27.27
CA ARG A 396 -3.20 -11.43 -28.70
C ARG A 396 -4.32 -10.38 -28.78
N ALA A 397 -3.98 -9.18 -29.24
CA ALA A 397 -4.96 -8.18 -29.62
C ALA A 397 -5.87 -8.84 -30.66
N ALA A 398 -7.11 -9.11 -30.30
CA ALA A 398 -8.14 -9.44 -31.28
C ALA A 398 -8.28 -8.19 -32.14
N ALA A 399 -7.80 -8.28 -33.36
CA ALA A 399 -7.99 -7.27 -34.39
C ALA A 399 -9.52 -7.25 -34.71
N GLN A 400 -10.25 -6.43 -33.97
CA GLN A 400 -11.61 -6.03 -34.40
C GLN A 400 -11.42 -4.91 -35.42
N GLY A 401 -11.54 -5.30 -36.70
CA GLY A 401 -11.60 -4.37 -37.82
C GLY A 401 -12.77 -3.43 -37.64
N LEU A 402 -12.47 -2.16 -37.41
CA LEU A 402 -13.39 -1.06 -37.61
C LEU A 402 -13.69 -0.98 -39.14
N ARG A 403 -14.82 -1.51 -39.57
CA ARG A 403 -15.39 -1.15 -40.87
C ARG A 403 -16.04 0.22 -40.72
N HIS A 404 -15.45 1.23 -41.33
CA HIS A 404 -16.15 2.47 -41.66
C HIS A 404 -17.29 2.16 -42.59
N HIS A 405 -18.52 2.53 -42.20
CA HIS A 405 -19.59 2.80 -43.14
C HIS A 405 -19.78 4.32 -43.24
N GLN A 406 -19.82 4.74 -44.47
CA GLN A 406 -20.11 6.09 -44.98
C GLN A 406 -21.37 6.70 -44.40
#